data_1b72bdf93783e76693d643090d852f44
#
_entry.id   1b72bdf93783e76693d643090d852f44
#
_cell.length_a   1.000
_cell.length_b   1.000
_cell.length_c   1.000
_cell.angle_alpha   90.00
_cell.angle_beta   90.00
_cell.angle_gamma   90.00
#
_symmetry.space_group_name_H-M   'P 1'
#
loop_
_entity.id
_entity.type
_entity.pdbx_description
1 polymer ?
#
loop_
_entity_poly.entity_id
_entity_poly.type
_entity_poly.pdbx_seq_one_letter_code
_entity_poly.pdbx_strand_id
1 'polypeptide(L)'
;MADSYNSVRVFRNATLLAAIAILFITLMGLIGYINDELQRRSKEIAIRKVNGAESFAILEMLVQDVLWISFPAVVAGTLGAWYVGGLWMEQFAVTVGSLVPYYVCVAIVVLILIVSCVISKTWHIASENPVKSIKSE
;
A
#
# COMPACT_ATOMS: atom_id res chain seq x y z
N MET A 1 21.15 -4.82 -34.36
CA MET A 1 21.55 -4.63 -32.95
C MET A 1 20.96 -3.36 -32.35
N ALA A 2 21.05 -2.20 -32.97
CA ALA A 2 20.49 -0.95 -32.44
C ALA A 2 18.96 -0.98 -32.26
N ASP A 3 18.23 -1.59 -33.17
CA ASP A 3 16.76 -1.67 -33.11
C ASP A 3 16.24 -2.59 -31.98
N SER A 4 16.96 -3.68 -31.73
CA SER A 4 16.64 -4.56 -30.61
C SER A 4 16.86 -3.90 -29.24
N TYR A 5 17.89 -3.06 -29.16
CA TYR A 5 18.19 -2.30 -27.94
C TYR A 5 17.14 -1.21 -27.69
N ASN A 6 16.65 -0.57 -28.73
CA ASN A 6 15.60 0.44 -28.62
C ASN A 6 14.27 -0.18 -28.20
N SER A 7 13.89 -1.32 -28.75
CA SER A 7 12.65 -2.01 -28.39
C SER A 7 12.65 -2.45 -26.91
N VAL A 8 13.76 -2.96 -26.39
CA VAL A 8 13.90 -3.33 -24.98
C VAL A 8 13.80 -2.10 -24.06
N ARG A 9 14.41 -0.98 -24.47
CA ARG A 9 14.31 0.28 -23.71
C ARG A 9 12.88 0.82 -23.66
N VAL A 10 12.20 0.81 -24.80
CA VAL A 10 10.81 1.26 -24.91
C VAL A 10 9.90 0.38 -24.05
N PHE A 11 10.06 -0.93 -24.13
CA PHE A 11 9.30 -1.88 -23.31
C PHE A 11 9.52 -1.66 -21.82
N ARG A 12 10.79 -1.53 -21.41
CA ARG A 12 11.15 -1.24 -20.01
C ARG A 12 10.50 0.06 -19.51
N ASN A 13 10.63 1.14 -20.31
CA ASN A 13 10.09 2.44 -19.93
C ASN A 13 8.56 2.43 -19.84
N ALA A 14 7.90 1.76 -20.80
CA ALA A 14 6.46 1.59 -20.77
C ALA A 14 5.99 0.82 -19.52
N THR A 15 6.68 -0.27 -19.17
CA THR A 15 6.40 -1.06 -17.98
C THR A 15 6.62 -0.25 -16.70
N LEU A 16 7.68 0.55 -16.63
CA LEU A 16 7.94 1.42 -15.48
C LEU A 16 6.86 2.50 -15.33
N LEU A 17 6.45 3.13 -16.43
CA LEU A 17 5.37 4.12 -16.41
C LEU A 17 4.04 3.49 -15.95
N ALA A 18 3.71 2.32 -16.45
CA ALA A 18 2.53 1.58 -16.03
C ALA A 18 2.58 1.23 -14.54
N ALA A 19 3.72 0.75 -14.05
CA ALA A 19 3.91 0.43 -12.63
C ALA A 19 3.75 1.67 -11.74
N ILE A 20 4.31 2.80 -12.13
CA ILE A 20 4.17 4.07 -11.42
C ILE A 20 2.70 4.52 -11.40
N ALA A 21 2.01 4.45 -12.53
CA ALA A 21 0.59 4.81 -12.62
C ALA A 21 -0.28 3.94 -11.70
N ILE A 22 -0.06 2.62 -11.72
CA ILE A 22 -0.76 1.68 -10.84
C ILE A 22 -0.48 2.01 -9.37
N LEU A 23 0.77 2.31 -9.03
CA LEU A 23 1.16 2.70 -7.66
C LEU A 23 0.41 3.96 -7.21
N PHE A 24 0.34 4.99 -8.05
CA PHE A 24 -0.42 6.21 -7.74
C PHE A 24 -1.91 5.94 -7.52
N ILE A 25 -2.53 5.15 -8.39
CA ILE A 25 -3.95 4.79 -8.26
C ILE A 25 -4.18 4.02 -6.95
N THR A 26 -3.30 3.09 -6.63
CA THR A 26 -3.36 2.31 -5.39
C THR A 26 -3.23 3.20 -4.15
N LEU A 27 -2.29 4.13 -4.15
CA LEU A 27 -2.11 5.08 -3.05
C LEU A 27 -3.31 6.01 -2.88
N MET A 28 -3.87 6.51 -3.99
CA MET A 28 -5.11 7.32 -3.93
C MET A 28 -6.29 6.53 -3.38
N GLY A 29 -6.45 5.29 -3.81
CA GLY A 29 -7.48 4.39 -3.28
C GLY A 29 -7.29 4.11 -1.79
N LEU A 30 -6.06 3.89 -1.37
CA LEU A 30 -5.71 3.67 0.05
C LEU A 30 -6.01 4.91 0.90
N ILE A 31 -5.67 6.10 0.42
CA ILE A 31 -5.97 7.36 1.10
C ILE A 31 -7.48 7.54 1.25
N GLY A 32 -8.25 7.26 0.19
CA GLY A 32 -9.72 7.29 0.23
C GLY A 32 -10.29 6.32 1.24
N TYR A 33 -9.78 5.09 1.27
CA TYR A 33 -10.16 4.07 2.24
C TYR A 33 -9.88 4.51 3.69
N ILE A 34 -8.69 5.04 3.96
CA ILE A 34 -8.31 5.51 5.30
C ILE A 34 -9.23 6.66 5.74
N ASN A 35 -9.49 7.61 4.85
CA ASN A 35 -10.39 8.73 5.15
C ASN A 35 -11.80 8.27 5.48
N ASP A 36 -12.35 7.33 4.71
CA ASP A 36 -13.67 6.75 4.96
C ASP A 36 -13.72 6.00 6.29
N GLU A 37 -12.72 5.20 6.57
CA GLU A 37 -12.62 4.45 7.83
C GLU A 37 -12.49 5.36 9.05
N LEU A 38 -11.70 6.42 8.94
CA LEU A 38 -11.55 7.41 10.00
C LEU A 38 -12.85 8.19 10.25
N GLN A 39 -13.62 8.51 9.22
CA GLN A 39 -14.94 9.14 9.36
C GLN A 39 -15.94 8.20 10.05
N ARG A 40 -15.95 6.94 9.70
CA ARG A 40 -16.82 5.94 10.33
C ARG A 40 -16.52 5.77 11.82
N ARG A 41 -15.25 5.81 12.18
CA ARG A 41 -14.77 5.62 13.55
C ARG A 41 -14.54 6.92 14.31
N SER A 42 -14.90 8.07 13.75
CA SER A 42 -14.63 9.39 14.36
C SER A 42 -15.22 9.53 15.76
N LYS A 43 -16.44 9.05 15.98
CA LYS A 43 -17.09 9.04 17.29
C LYS A 43 -16.35 8.16 18.31
N GLU A 44 -16.00 6.94 17.91
CA GLU A 44 -15.26 6.00 18.76
C GLU A 44 -13.88 6.58 19.14
N ILE A 45 -13.18 7.15 18.18
CA ILE A 45 -11.88 7.80 18.39
C ILE A 45 -12.01 8.99 19.33
N ALA A 46 -13.03 9.83 19.16
CA ALA A 46 -13.30 10.97 20.04
C ALA A 46 -13.59 10.53 21.47
N ILE A 47 -14.42 9.52 21.66
CA ILE A 47 -14.75 8.96 22.98
C ILE A 47 -13.50 8.40 23.67
N ARG A 48 -12.68 7.66 22.95
CA ARG A 48 -11.43 7.12 23.48
C ARG A 48 -10.45 8.21 23.87
N LYS A 49 -10.35 9.28 23.06
CA LYS A 49 -9.48 10.43 23.34
C LYS A 49 -9.93 11.21 24.58
N VAL A 50 -11.23 11.42 24.76
CA VAL A 50 -11.80 12.06 25.96
C VAL A 50 -11.55 11.22 27.21
N ASN A 51 -11.57 9.90 27.10
CA ASN A 51 -11.28 8.97 28.20
C ASN A 51 -9.77 8.79 28.48
N GLY A 52 -8.88 9.57 27.85
CA GLY A 52 -7.46 9.59 28.10
C GLY A 52 -6.64 8.62 27.25
N ALA A 53 -7.22 8.05 26.18
CA ALA A 53 -6.44 7.22 25.25
C ALA A 53 -5.41 8.06 24.50
N GLU A 54 -4.18 7.57 24.46
CA GLU A 54 -3.11 8.22 23.73
C GLU A 54 -3.31 8.11 22.20
N SER A 55 -2.85 9.12 21.46
CA SER A 55 -2.87 9.12 19.99
C SER A 55 -2.18 7.87 19.40
N PHE A 56 -1.18 7.36 20.09
CA PHE A 56 -0.46 6.14 19.69
C PHE A 56 -1.34 4.89 19.74
N ALA A 57 -2.19 4.73 20.74
CA ALA A 57 -3.11 3.59 20.84
C ALA A 57 -4.13 3.55 19.69
N ILE A 58 -4.62 4.71 19.27
CA ILE A 58 -5.53 4.86 18.13
C ILE A 58 -4.80 4.50 16.83
N LEU A 59 -3.58 4.99 16.66
CA LEU A 59 -2.73 4.69 15.52
C LEU A 59 -2.46 3.19 15.40
N GLU A 60 -2.10 2.53 16.48
CA GLU A 60 -1.83 1.09 16.53
C GLU A 60 -3.05 0.28 16.09
N MET A 61 -4.24 0.63 16.57
CA MET A 61 -5.49 -0.03 16.20
C MET A 61 -5.77 0.07 14.69
N LEU A 62 -5.63 1.26 14.11
CA LEU A 62 -5.87 1.48 12.68
C LEU A 62 -4.82 0.80 11.80
N VAL A 63 -3.57 0.84 12.20
CA VAL A 63 -2.47 0.14 11.49
C VAL A 63 -2.72 -1.36 11.49
N GLN A 64 -3.11 -1.94 12.61
CA GLN A 64 -3.43 -3.37 12.69
C GLN A 64 -4.59 -3.74 11.76
N ASP A 65 -5.67 -2.97 11.76
CA ASP A 65 -6.83 -3.25 10.91
C ASP A 65 -6.48 -3.20 9.42
N VAL A 66 -5.72 -2.19 9.00
CA VAL A 66 -5.26 -2.08 7.60
C VAL A 66 -4.30 -3.20 7.24
N LEU A 67 -3.40 -3.58 8.13
CA LEU A 67 -2.48 -4.69 7.91
C LEU A 67 -3.21 -6.02 7.76
N TRP A 68 -4.23 -6.28 8.57
CA TRP A 68 -5.03 -7.50 8.47
C TRP A 68 -5.70 -7.66 7.10
N ILE A 69 -6.12 -6.55 6.50
CA ILE A 69 -6.75 -6.53 5.17
C ILE A 69 -5.68 -6.56 4.07
N SER A 70 -4.60 -5.79 4.24
CA SER A 70 -3.56 -5.63 3.22
C SER A 70 -2.65 -6.84 3.08
N PHE A 71 -2.35 -7.52 4.18
CA PHE A 71 -1.44 -8.66 4.18
C PHE A 71 -1.88 -9.79 3.24
N PRO A 72 -3.11 -10.33 3.35
CA PRO A 72 -3.56 -11.37 2.42
C PRO A 72 -3.64 -10.86 0.97
N ALA A 73 -3.98 -9.60 0.75
CA ALA A 73 -4.01 -9.01 -0.58
C ALA A 73 -2.61 -8.94 -1.21
N VAL A 74 -1.60 -8.52 -0.45
CA VAL A 74 -0.20 -8.48 -0.91
C VAL A 74 0.33 -9.89 -1.18
N VAL A 75 0.02 -10.86 -0.32
CA VAL A 75 0.40 -12.26 -0.52
C VAL A 75 -0.23 -12.81 -1.80
N ALA A 76 -1.54 -12.62 -1.99
CA ALA A 76 -2.23 -13.08 -3.19
C ALA A 76 -1.69 -12.42 -4.47
N GLY A 77 -1.43 -11.11 -4.42
CA GLY A 77 -0.83 -10.36 -5.53
C GLY A 77 0.58 -10.84 -5.87
N THR A 78 1.40 -11.11 -4.86
CA THR A 78 2.76 -11.62 -5.05
C THR A 78 2.77 -13.03 -5.64
N LEU A 79 1.90 -13.92 -5.16
CA LEU A 79 1.75 -15.27 -5.71
C LEU A 79 1.25 -15.22 -7.16
N GLY A 80 0.28 -14.36 -7.44
CA GLY A 80 -0.22 -14.15 -8.80
C GLY A 80 0.87 -13.63 -9.74
N ALA A 81 1.65 -12.65 -9.30
CA ALA A 81 2.76 -12.09 -10.05
C ALA A 81 3.86 -13.14 -10.32
N TRP A 82 4.17 -13.96 -9.32
CA TRP A 82 5.13 -15.05 -9.47
C TRP A 82 4.65 -16.09 -10.49
N TYR A 83 3.39 -16.47 -10.43
CA TYR A 83 2.79 -17.44 -11.35
C TYR A 83 2.78 -16.91 -12.80
N VAL A 84 2.23 -15.72 -13.01
CA VAL A 84 2.16 -15.09 -14.34
C VAL A 84 3.56 -14.79 -14.88
N GLY A 85 4.45 -14.30 -14.03
CA GLY A 85 5.85 -14.04 -14.39
C GLY A 85 6.58 -15.30 -14.81
N GLY A 86 6.33 -16.42 -14.14
CA GLY A 86 6.86 -17.74 -14.51
C GLY A 86 6.42 -18.17 -15.90
N LEU A 87 5.11 -18.11 -16.18
CA LEU A 87 4.56 -18.44 -17.50
C LEU A 87 5.14 -17.57 -18.62
N TRP A 88 5.40 -16.29 -18.31
CA TRP A 88 5.95 -15.35 -19.29
C TRP A 88 7.43 -15.60 -19.54
N MET A 89 8.19 -15.97 -18.51
CA MET A 89 9.62 -16.27 -18.63
C MET A 89 9.93 -17.56 -19.37
N GLU A 90 9.05 -18.54 -19.33
CA GLU A 90 9.20 -19.78 -20.10
C GLU A 90 9.25 -19.53 -21.62
N GLN A 91 8.70 -18.40 -22.09
CA GLN A 91 8.74 -18.01 -23.49
C GLN A 91 10.08 -17.38 -23.91
N PHE A 92 10.90 -16.96 -22.95
CA PHE A 92 12.22 -16.41 -23.21
C PHE A 92 13.30 -17.41 -22.84
N ALA A 93 14.15 -17.74 -23.78
CA ALA A 93 15.22 -18.74 -23.62
C ALA A 93 16.33 -18.35 -22.61
N VAL A 94 16.17 -17.23 -21.90
CA VAL A 94 17.15 -16.74 -20.93
C VAL A 94 16.70 -17.10 -19.53
N THR A 95 17.31 -18.13 -18.95
CA THR A 95 17.17 -18.47 -17.54
C THR A 95 17.91 -17.45 -16.69
N VAL A 96 17.18 -16.46 -16.17
CA VAL A 96 17.66 -15.65 -15.07
C VAL A 96 17.51 -16.48 -13.80
N GLY A 97 18.49 -16.44 -12.91
CA GLY A 97 18.44 -17.18 -11.63
C GLY A 97 17.16 -16.89 -10.82
N SER A 98 17.04 -17.48 -9.66
CA SER A 98 15.84 -17.39 -8.82
C SER A 98 15.38 -15.92 -8.62
N LEU A 99 14.19 -15.60 -9.10
CA LEU A 99 13.55 -14.28 -8.96
C LEU A 99 12.77 -14.12 -7.65
N VAL A 100 12.67 -15.18 -6.86
CA VAL A 100 11.94 -15.18 -5.57
C VAL A 100 12.35 -14.02 -4.66
N PRO A 101 13.66 -13.72 -4.45
CA PRO A 101 14.06 -12.61 -3.60
C PRO A 101 13.56 -11.25 -4.10
N TYR A 102 13.42 -11.04 -5.41
CA TYR A 102 12.88 -9.80 -5.97
C TYR A 102 11.39 -9.63 -5.65
N TYR A 103 10.60 -10.69 -5.78
CA TYR A 103 9.18 -10.65 -5.44
C TYR A 103 8.97 -10.39 -3.95
N VAL A 104 9.76 -11.00 -3.10
CA VAL A 104 9.73 -10.76 -1.65
C VAL A 104 10.11 -9.32 -1.31
N CYS A 105 11.17 -8.78 -1.93
CA CYS A 105 11.56 -7.39 -1.75
C CYS A 105 10.44 -6.41 -2.13
N VAL A 106 9.79 -6.63 -3.26
CA VAL A 106 8.68 -5.77 -3.72
C VAL A 106 7.51 -5.85 -2.75
N ALA A 107 7.15 -7.05 -2.29
CA ALA A 107 6.09 -7.23 -1.30
C ALA A 107 6.37 -6.46 0.00
N ILE A 108 7.59 -6.52 0.50
CA ILE A 108 8.02 -5.79 1.71
C ILE A 108 7.93 -4.28 1.48
N VAL A 109 8.42 -3.78 0.35
CA VAL A 109 8.36 -2.35 0.01
C VAL A 109 6.91 -1.87 -0.06
N VAL A 110 6.02 -2.63 -0.68
CA VAL A 110 4.59 -2.30 -0.75
C VAL A 110 3.96 -2.25 0.65
N LEU A 111 4.25 -3.21 1.51
CA LEU A 111 3.77 -3.20 2.90
C LEU A 111 4.29 -1.99 3.69
N ILE A 112 5.55 -1.64 3.53
CA ILE A 112 6.15 -0.44 4.15
C ILE A 112 5.45 0.83 3.67
N LEU A 113 5.17 0.95 2.38
CA LEU A 113 4.45 2.09 1.81
C LEU A 113 3.02 2.19 2.36
N ILE A 114 2.31 1.08 2.47
CA ILE A 114 0.96 1.03 3.04
C ILE A 114 0.99 1.50 4.50
N VAL A 115 1.88 0.96 5.32
CA VAL A 115 2.03 1.33 6.73
C VAL A 115 2.41 2.80 6.87
N SER A 116 3.35 3.29 6.08
CA SER A 116 3.77 4.70 6.08
C SER A 116 2.61 5.64 5.76
N CYS A 117 1.80 5.28 4.76
CA CYS A 117 0.62 6.05 4.37
C CYS A 117 -0.42 6.10 5.49
N VAL A 118 -0.71 4.96 6.11
CA VAL A 118 -1.64 4.85 7.25
C VAL A 118 -1.15 5.69 8.43
N ILE A 119 0.12 5.57 8.79
CA ILE A 119 0.72 6.32 9.89
C ILE A 119 0.63 7.82 9.64
N SER A 120 1.00 8.30 8.44
CA SER A 120 0.96 9.72 8.08
C SER A 120 -0.45 10.29 8.18
N LYS A 121 -1.44 9.60 7.65
CA LYS A 121 -2.83 10.04 7.67
C LYS A 121 -3.44 9.97 9.07
N THR A 122 -3.25 8.87 9.77
CA THR A 122 -3.81 8.67 11.11
C THR A 122 -3.19 9.60 12.13
N TRP A 123 -1.87 9.83 12.06
CA TRP A 123 -1.19 10.75 12.97
C TRP A 123 -1.72 12.18 12.82
N HIS A 124 -1.92 12.63 11.59
CA HIS A 124 -2.47 13.96 11.33
C HIS A 124 -3.85 14.14 11.98
N ILE A 125 -4.72 13.13 11.87
CA ILE A 125 -6.08 13.17 12.43
C ILE A 125 -6.07 12.91 13.93
N ALA A 126 -5.25 11.98 14.42
CA ALA A 126 -5.12 11.68 15.84
C ALA A 126 -4.54 12.85 16.65
N SER A 127 -3.74 13.73 16.02
CA SER A 127 -3.22 14.94 16.63
C SER A 127 -4.20 16.12 16.59
N GLU A 128 -5.30 16.03 15.86
CA GLU A 128 -6.35 17.04 15.86
C GLU A 128 -7.14 17.08 17.19
N ASN A 129 -7.64 18.27 17.52
CA ASN A 129 -8.39 18.47 18.75
C ASN A 129 -9.72 17.72 18.71
N PRO A 130 -10.04 16.82 19.69
CA PRO A 130 -11.27 16.02 19.70
C PRO A 130 -12.55 16.88 19.77
N VAL A 131 -12.47 18.10 20.27
CA VAL A 131 -13.60 19.04 20.32
C VAL A 131 -14.09 19.43 18.92
N LYS A 132 -13.23 19.52 17.92
CA LYS A 132 -13.61 19.77 16.54
C LYS A 132 -14.45 18.66 15.91
N SER A 133 -14.17 17.41 16.24
CA SER A 133 -14.90 16.24 15.72
C SER A 133 -16.31 16.16 16.30
N ILE A 134 -16.50 16.60 17.54
CA ILE A 134 -17.80 16.59 18.24
C ILE A 134 -18.66 17.78 17.79
N LYS A 135 -18.06 18.93 17.50
CA LYS A 135 -18.76 20.15 17.04
C LYS A 135 -19.24 20.10 15.59
N SER A 136 -18.69 19.23 14.75
CA SER A 136 -19.08 19.11 13.34
C SER A 136 -20.35 18.28 13.13
N GLU A 137 -20.94 17.75 14.17
CA GLU A 137 -22.25 17.12 14.20
C GLU A 137 -23.31 18.10 14.77
#